data_8decd5afc84cb862f570570315e81b7d
#
_entry.id   8decd5afc84cb862f570570315e81b7d
#
_cell.length_a   1.000
_cell.length_b   1.000
_cell.length_c   1.000
_cell.angle_alpha   90.00
_cell.angle_beta   90.00
_cell.angle_gamma   90.00
#
_symmetry.space_group_name_H-M   'P 1'
#
loop_
_entity.id
_entity.type
_entity.pdbx_description
1 polymer ?
#
loop_
_entity_poly.entity_id
_entity_poly.type
_entity_poly.pdbx_seq_one_letter_code
_entity_poly.pdbx_strand_id
1 'polypeptide(L)'
;MRCGKERCGPNRVPIETNAVTIVILFFILTTTLSAQEPPLACSKVPGGSELTSADCDQNGNAAEVDDGAGTPKLPVQSTKSGNTDWVQAWLRKVDQVRASQPHFISPIVTTHVLLVQQFRYDMSWQQDTPSGLTTSNYGASRGLEIIPASRFEVGIFPPDYLAHQSSVPNGFGDLAFQVKFRAFSATEGQGDYFVGFFLGGSVPTGTPPNGIGHTVLSPTFAAAKGLGHWDIQTTLGANLPVTGGNILGQAIIFNTAVNYKIKHTVWPMLEQNSTFWSGGALDGKKEVFLTPGIVLGSFAIAERLRFAIGAGVQIAVTQFHQYNHRWILSLRFPF
;
A
#
# COMPACT_ATOMS: atom_id res chain seq x y z
N MET A 1 47.03 23.79 46.44
CA MET A 1 47.02 23.61 44.97
C MET A 1 45.63 23.99 44.44
N ARG A 2 45.57 24.97 43.51
CA ARG A 2 44.32 25.63 43.05
C ARG A 2 43.71 24.77 41.94
N CYS A 3 42.42 24.44 42.08
CA CYS A 3 41.62 23.82 41.04
C CYS A 3 40.87 24.89 40.25
N GLY A 4 41.13 25.02 38.95
CA GLY A 4 40.51 26.01 38.08
C GLY A 4 39.12 25.56 37.62
N LYS A 5 38.18 26.51 37.65
CA LYS A 5 36.85 26.43 37.15
C LYS A 5 36.87 26.57 35.61
N GLU A 6 36.67 25.51 34.83
CA GLU A 6 36.32 25.65 33.43
C GLU A 6 34.88 25.18 33.19
N ARG A 7 34.10 26.06 32.58
CA ARG A 7 32.71 25.85 32.22
C ARG A 7 32.59 25.02 30.93
N CYS A 8 32.09 23.82 31.03
CA CYS A 8 31.64 23.08 29.85
C CYS A 8 30.30 23.68 29.36
N GLY A 9 30.35 24.39 28.25
CA GLY A 9 29.15 24.81 27.52
C GLY A 9 28.60 23.65 26.65
N PRO A 10 27.30 23.60 26.40
CA PRO A 10 26.73 22.53 25.58
C PRO A 10 27.14 22.70 24.10
N ASN A 11 27.87 21.74 23.57
CA ASN A 11 28.12 21.63 22.13
C ASN A 11 26.81 21.38 21.40
N ARG A 12 26.30 22.38 20.73
CA ARG A 12 25.22 22.23 19.74
C ARG A 12 25.83 21.61 18.49
N VAL A 13 25.46 20.35 18.25
CA VAL A 13 25.69 19.69 16.96
C VAL A 13 24.77 20.34 15.93
N PRO A 14 25.27 20.82 14.78
CA PRO A 14 24.40 21.36 13.74
C PRO A 14 23.55 20.22 13.17
N ILE A 15 22.23 20.39 13.23
CA ILE A 15 21.27 19.51 12.55
C ILE A 15 21.48 19.72 11.05
N GLU A 16 21.98 18.71 10.35
CA GLU A 16 22.05 18.74 8.89
C GLU A 16 20.63 18.71 8.30
N THR A 17 20.18 19.87 7.87
CA THR A 17 18.85 20.15 7.30
C THR A 17 18.65 19.61 5.89
N ASN A 18 19.61 18.88 5.32
CA ASN A 18 19.63 18.57 3.89
C ASN A 18 18.63 17.49 3.44
N ALA A 19 18.28 16.54 4.30
CA ALA A 19 17.36 15.45 3.91
C ALA A 19 15.88 15.89 3.89
N VAL A 20 15.48 16.75 4.81
CA VAL A 20 14.09 17.23 4.90
C VAL A 20 13.79 18.25 3.80
N THR A 21 14.76 19.06 3.42
CA THR A 21 14.62 20.08 2.37
C THR A 21 14.44 19.44 0.98
N ILE A 22 15.07 18.31 0.70
CA ILE A 22 14.94 17.60 -0.59
C ILE A 22 13.54 17.00 -0.74
N VAL A 23 12.95 16.46 0.34
CA VAL A 23 11.59 15.90 0.31
C VAL A 23 10.53 16.97 0.10
N ILE A 24 10.69 18.16 0.70
CA ILE A 24 9.76 19.28 0.55
C ILE A 24 9.85 19.89 -0.86
N LEU A 25 11.04 20.00 -1.44
CA LEU A 25 11.20 20.51 -2.82
C LEU A 25 10.56 19.57 -3.88
N PHE A 26 10.58 18.25 -3.66
CA PHE A 26 9.93 17.30 -4.57
C PHE A 26 8.39 17.43 -4.54
N PHE A 27 7.81 17.84 -3.40
CA PHE A 27 6.37 18.04 -3.25
C PHE A 27 5.87 19.37 -3.86
N ILE A 28 6.67 20.43 -3.87
CA ILE A 28 6.27 21.74 -4.38
C ILE A 28 6.25 21.76 -5.91
N LEU A 29 7.03 20.91 -6.58
CA LEU A 29 7.10 20.89 -8.06
C LEU A 29 5.93 20.14 -8.73
N THR A 30 5.06 19.44 -7.97
CA THR A 30 3.94 18.66 -8.51
C THR A 30 2.57 19.36 -8.40
N THR A 31 2.48 20.54 -7.77
CA THR A 31 1.18 21.19 -7.48
C THR A 31 0.67 22.17 -8.53
N THR A 32 1.33 22.32 -9.69
CA THR A 32 0.88 23.24 -10.75
C THR A 32 0.38 22.52 -12.00
N LEU A 33 -0.40 21.45 -11.88
CA LEU A 33 -1.21 20.95 -12.99
C LEU A 33 -2.69 21.12 -12.63
N SER A 34 -3.29 22.17 -13.19
CA SER A 34 -4.74 22.38 -13.24
C SER A 34 -5.40 21.16 -13.88
N ALA A 35 -6.25 20.48 -13.14
CA ALA A 35 -7.10 19.44 -13.68
C ALA A 35 -8.25 20.10 -14.44
N GLN A 36 -8.10 20.22 -15.75
CA GLN A 36 -9.18 20.54 -16.66
C GLN A 36 -9.81 19.22 -17.09
N GLU A 37 -11.07 18.97 -16.72
CA GLU A 37 -11.83 17.84 -17.23
C GLU A 37 -11.98 17.95 -18.74
N PRO A 38 -11.60 16.92 -19.53
CA PRO A 38 -11.85 16.94 -20.96
C PRO A 38 -13.35 16.74 -21.24
N PRO A 39 -13.92 17.43 -22.24
CA PRO A 39 -15.31 17.20 -22.66
C PRO A 39 -15.48 15.79 -23.21
N LEU A 40 -16.61 15.15 -22.89
CA LEU A 40 -17.03 13.85 -23.41
C LEU A 40 -17.09 13.90 -24.95
N ALA A 41 -16.18 13.21 -25.61
CA ALA A 41 -16.17 13.10 -27.07
C ALA A 41 -16.91 11.82 -27.48
N CYS A 42 -17.96 11.93 -28.26
CA CYS A 42 -18.60 10.81 -28.96
C CYS A 42 -17.64 10.19 -29.97
N SER A 43 -17.45 8.87 -29.95
CA SER A 43 -16.64 8.18 -30.95
C SER A 43 -17.40 8.08 -32.29
N LYS A 44 -16.79 8.53 -33.36
CA LYS A 44 -17.34 8.41 -34.73
C LYS A 44 -17.32 6.95 -35.19
N VAL A 45 -18.47 6.48 -35.66
CA VAL A 45 -18.58 5.23 -36.40
C VAL A 45 -18.24 5.53 -37.87
N PRO A 46 -17.38 4.75 -38.54
CA PRO A 46 -17.02 5.01 -39.95
C PRO A 46 -18.23 4.75 -40.87
N GLY A 47 -18.72 5.79 -41.55
CA GLY A 47 -19.70 5.68 -42.64
C GLY A 47 -21.05 6.38 -42.48
N GLY A 48 -21.25 7.23 -41.46
CA GLY A 48 -22.50 7.96 -41.23
C GLY A 48 -22.32 9.49 -41.23
N SER A 49 -23.38 10.23 -41.59
CA SER A 49 -23.49 11.68 -41.50
C SER A 49 -23.33 12.19 -40.06
N GLU A 50 -22.84 13.42 -39.90
CA GLU A 50 -22.61 14.06 -38.59
C GLU A 50 -23.86 14.05 -37.69
N LEU A 51 -23.76 13.37 -36.53
CA LEU A 51 -24.80 13.40 -35.50
C LEU A 51 -24.67 14.68 -34.65
N THR A 52 -25.80 15.34 -34.41
CA THR A 52 -25.87 16.52 -33.53
C THR A 52 -25.96 16.09 -32.07
N SER A 53 -25.65 16.97 -31.11
CA SER A 53 -25.62 16.73 -29.68
C SER A 53 -26.97 16.32 -29.04
N ALA A 54 -28.03 16.29 -29.85
CA ALA A 54 -29.39 15.87 -29.41
C ALA A 54 -29.65 14.35 -29.57
N ASP A 55 -28.75 13.63 -30.28
CA ASP A 55 -28.95 12.22 -30.65
C ASP A 55 -28.25 11.22 -29.71
N CYS A 56 -27.72 11.68 -28.58
CA CYS A 56 -27.06 10.82 -27.59
C CYS A 56 -27.93 10.71 -26.31
N ASP A 57 -28.07 9.49 -25.77
CA ASP A 57 -28.65 9.28 -24.45
C ASP A 57 -27.70 9.76 -23.33
N GLN A 58 -28.18 9.80 -22.08
CA GLN A 58 -27.42 10.24 -20.92
C GLN A 58 -26.19 9.35 -20.59
N ASN A 59 -26.03 8.21 -21.27
CA ASN A 59 -24.91 7.29 -21.12
C ASN A 59 -23.92 7.34 -22.30
N GLY A 60 -24.14 8.22 -23.30
CA GLY A 60 -23.23 8.41 -24.45
C GLY A 60 -23.35 7.36 -25.55
N ASN A 61 -24.45 6.60 -25.61
CA ASN A 61 -24.74 5.65 -26.67
C ASN A 61 -25.69 6.27 -27.71
N ALA A 62 -25.54 5.87 -28.97
CA ALA A 62 -26.46 6.29 -30.02
C ALA A 62 -27.85 5.71 -29.79
N ALA A 63 -28.92 6.55 -29.86
CA ALA A 63 -30.29 6.08 -29.72
C ALA A 63 -30.64 5.22 -30.93
N GLU A 64 -31.15 4.01 -30.68
CA GLU A 64 -31.61 3.08 -31.72
C GLU A 64 -32.93 3.59 -32.30
N VAL A 65 -32.97 3.94 -33.58
CA VAL A 65 -34.16 4.35 -34.28
C VAL A 65 -34.97 3.10 -34.62
N ASP A 66 -36.15 2.97 -34.03
CA ASP A 66 -37.09 1.85 -34.21
C ASP A 66 -37.80 1.98 -35.59
N ASP A 67 -37.33 1.20 -36.57
CA ASP A 67 -38.08 1.00 -37.84
C ASP A 67 -39.19 -0.04 -37.61
N GLY A 68 -40.39 0.45 -37.42
CA GLY A 68 -41.58 -0.33 -37.15
C GLY A 68 -41.94 -1.35 -38.24
N ALA A 69 -41.78 -2.63 -37.95
CA ALA A 69 -42.55 -3.71 -38.57
C ALA A 69 -42.68 -4.87 -37.58
N GLY A 70 -43.91 -5.07 -37.07
CA GLY A 70 -44.24 -5.90 -35.95
C GLY A 70 -44.02 -7.41 -36.09
N THR A 71 -43.57 -7.98 -34.97
CA THR A 71 -43.98 -9.28 -34.45
C THR A 71 -43.95 -9.20 -32.92
N PRO A 72 -45.02 -9.59 -32.17
CA PRO A 72 -44.96 -9.54 -30.72
C PRO A 72 -44.07 -10.66 -30.20
N LYS A 73 -42.84 -10.33 -29.84
CA LYS A 73 -42.01 -11.18 -28.99
C LYS A 73 -42.58 -11.13 -27.58
N LEU A 74 -43.10 -12.25 -27.11
CA LEU A 74 -43.43 -12.48 -25.70
C LEU A 74 -42.21 -12.09 -24.84
N PRO A 75 -42.41 -11.34 -23.74
CA PRO A 75 -41.28 -11.02 -22.84
C PRO A 75 -40.80 -12.33 -22.22
N VAL A 76 -39.61 -12.75 -22.58
CA VAL A 76 -38.85 -13.73 -21.78
C VAL A 76 -38.62 -13.05 -20.45
N GLN A 77 -39.41 -13.38 -19.46
CA GLN A 77 -39.14 -13.04 -18.07
C GLN A 77 -37.85 -13.76 -17.70
N SER A 78 -36.73 -13.07 -17.82
CA SER A 78 -35.48 -13.42 -17.15
C SER A 78 -35.81 -13.42 -15.65
N THR A 79 -35.97 -14.61 -15.08
CA THR A 79 -36.00 -14.80 -13.63
C THR A 79 -34.66 -14.35 -13.06
N LYS A 80 -34.58 -13.06 -12.71
CA LYS A 80 -33.46 -12.48 -11.99
C LYS A 80 -33.37 -13.17 -10.63
N SER A 81 -32.37 -14.03 -10.47
CA SER A 81 -31.92 -14.50 -9.16
C SER A 81 -31.42 -13.28 -8.40
N GLY A 82 -32.23 -12.70 -7.53
CA GLY A 82 -31.93 -11.42 -6.85
C GLY A 82 -30.74 -11.41 -5.90
N ASN A 83 -30.01 -12.52 -5.78
CA ASN A 83 -28.89 -12.65 -4.86
C ASN A 83 -27.52 -12.49 -5.53
N THR A 84 -27.42 -12.54 -6.84
CA THR A 84 -26.15 -12.38 -7.58
C THR A 84 -25.93 -10.96 -8.08
N ASP A 85 -26.96 -10.15 -8.20
CA ASP A 85 -26.89 -8.82 -8.80
C ASP A 85 -26.01 -7.83 -8.01
N TRP A 86 -26.04 -7.86 -6.66
CA TRP A 86 -25.23 -6.96 -5.84
C TRP A 86 -23.75 -7.33 -5.87
N VAL A 87 -23.40 -8.63 -5.88
CA VAL A 87 -22.01 -9.10 -5.99
C VAL A 87 -21.44 -8.66 -7.34
N GLN A 88 -22.19 -8.87 -8.42
CA GLN A 88 -21.77 -8.45 -9.76
C GLN A 88 -21.62 -6.93 -9.86
N ALA A 89 -22.53 -6.17 -9.26
CA ALA A 89 -22.43 -4.72 -9.19
C ALA A 89 -21.20 -4.26 -8.41
N TRP A 90 -20.91 -4.90 -7.28
CA TRP A 90 -19.70 -4.64 -6.51
C TRP A 90 -18.44 -5.00 -7.28
N LEU A 91 -18.39 -6.16 -7.92
CA LEU A 91 -17.23 -6.58 -8.72
C LEU A 91 -16.97 -5.62 -9.90
N ARG A 92 -18.02 -5.16 -10.59
CA ARG A 92 -17.88 -4.11 -11.62
C ARG A 92 -17.31 -2.81 -11.05
N LYS A 93 -17.72 -2.41 -9.83
CA LYS A 93 -17.13 -1.25 -9.16
C LYS A 93 -15.64 -1.46 -8.85
N VAL A 94 -15.23 -2.65 -8.40
CA VAL A 94 -13.81 -2.99 -8.20
C VAL A 94 -13.02 -2.85 -9.49
N ASP A 95 -13.57 -3.33 -10.61
CA ASP A 95 -12.90 -3.22 -11.92
C ASP A 95 -12.76 -1.75 -12.36
N GLN A 96 -13.79 -0.93 -12.15
CA GLN A 96 -13.72 0.52 -12.39
C GLN A 96 -12.65 1.22 -11.53
N VAL A 97 -12.55 0.83 -10.25
CA VAL A 97 -11.51 1.38 -9.35
C VAL A 97 -10.12 1.01 -9.87
N ARG A 98 -9.90 -0.25 -10.24
CA ARG A 98 -8.63 -0.71 -10.80
C ARG A 98 -8.27 0.02 -12.10
N ALA A 99 -9.24 0.21 -12.99
CA ALA A 99 -9.05 0.91 -14.25
C ALA A 99 -8.79 2.42 -14.10
N SER A 100 -9.16 3.02 -12.96
CA SER A 100 -9.05 4.47 -12.68
C SER A 100 -7.79 4.87 -11.89
N GLN A 101 -6.82 3.98 -11.76
CA GLN A 101 -5.57 4.22 -11.02
C GLN A 101 -4.39 3.59 -11.77
N PRO A 102 -3.14 3.94 -11.43
CA PRO A 102 -1.95 3.31 -12.00
C PRO A 102 -1.92 1.78 -11.80
N HIS A 103 -1.06 1.10 -12.56
CA HIS A 103 -0.88 -0.36 -12.45
C HIS A 103 0.49 -0.69 -11.86
N PHE A 104 0.82 -0.10 -10.69
CA PHE A 104 2.08 -0.39 -9.99
C PHE A 104 2.03 -1.74 -9.28
N ILE A 105 3.18 -2.39 -9.19
CA ILE A 105 3.29 -3.63 -8.42
C ILE A 105 3.31 -3.31 -6.92
N SER A 106 2.71 -4.18 -6.12
CA SER A 106 2.79 -4.07 -4.67
C SER A 106 4.22 -4.33 -4.18
N PRO A 107 4.84 -3.45 -3.37
CA PRO A 107 6.15 -3.69 -2.79
C PRO A 107 6.18 -4.89 -1.84
N ILE A 108 7.38 -5.33 -1.43
CA ILE A 108 7.54 -6.47 -0.51
C ILE A 108 7.28 -6.04 0.94
N VAL A 109 7.94 -4.96 1.39
CA VAL A 109 7.85 -4.45 2.77
C VAL A 109 6.92 -3.24 2.85
N THR A 110 7.17 -2.23 2.03
CA THR A 110 6.37 -1.00 1.99
C THR A 110 4.90 -1.32 1.71
N THR A 111 4.01 -0.67 2.43
CA THR A 111 2.57 -0.81 2.17
C THR A 111 2.24 -0.35 0.76
N HIS A 112 1.52 -1.19 0.02
CA HIS A 112 1.07 -0.85 -1.32
C HIS A 112 0.16 0.38 -1.29
N VAL A 113 0.49 1.38 -2.09
CA VAL A 113 -0.21 2.67 -2.04
C VAL A 113 -1.57 2.63 -2.74
N LEU A 114 -1.73 1.81 -3.81
CA LEU A 114 -2.97 1.71 -4.58
C LEU A 114 -4.06 0.97 -3.81
N LEU A 115 -5.31 1.16 -4.22
CA LEU A 115 -6.42 0.35 -3.76
C LEU A 115 -6.39 -1.01 -4.47
N VAL A 116 -6.37 -2.08 -3.71
CA VAL A 116 -6.32 -3.44 -4.24
C VAL A 116 -7.38 -4.33 -3.60
N GLN A 117 -7.78 -5.35 -4.32
CA GLN A 117 -8.61 -6.43 -3.79
C GLN A 117 -7.80 -7.71 -3.93
N GLN A 118 -7.31 -8.20 -2.80
CA GLN A 118 -6.42 -9.35 -2.76
C GLN A 118 -6.45 -10.05 -1.40
N PHE A 119 -6.03 -11.30 -1.40
CA PHE A 119 -5.48 -11.94 -0.21
C PHE A 119 -3.95 -11.97 -0.36
N ARG A 120 -3.25 -11.57 0.70
CA ARG A 120 -1.78 -11.59 0.76
C ARG A 120 -1.32 -12.36 1.98
N TYR A 121 -0.32 -13.20 1.82
CA TYR A 121 0.31 -13.95 2.88
C TYR A 121 1.83 -13.86 2.76
N ASP A 122 2.47 -13.27 3.75
CA ASP A 122 3.92 -13.12 3.77
C ASP A 122 4.53 -14.03 4.85
N MET A 123 5.69 -14.58 4.56
CA MET A 123 6.54 -15.31 5.50
C MET A 123 7.87 -14.61 5.59
N SER A 124 8.46 -14.55 6.78
CA SER A 124 9.78 -13.97 6.93
C SER A 124 10.62 -14.70 7.99
N TRP A 125 11.93 -14.65 7.79
CA TRP A 125 12.94 -15.23 8.65
C TRP A 125 13.97 -14.16 8.96
N GLN A 126 13.98 -13.65 10.19
CA GLN A 126 14.87 -12.58 10.62
C GLN A 126 15.93 -13.11 11.59
N GLN A 127 17.14 -12.55 11.51
CA GLN A 127 18.20 -12.78 12.46
C GLN A 127 18.20 -11.64 13.49
N ASP A 128 17.76 -11.93 14.70
CA ASP A 128 17.58 -10.93 15.76
C ASP A 128 18.90 -10.42 16.33
N THR A 129 18.92 -9.16 16.73
CA THR A 129 20.07 -8.49 17.36
C THR A 129 19.78 -8.29 18.87
N PRO A 130 20.76 -8.53 19.75
CA PRO A 130 22.15 -8.99 19.52
C PRO A 130 22.32 -10.51 19.48
N SER A 131 21.26 -11.29 19.67
CA SER A 131 21.36 -12.75 19.90
C SER A 131 21.88 -13.53 18.68
N GLY A 132 21.63 -13.03 17.46
CA GLY A 132 21.91 -13.74 16.22
C GLY A 132 20.99 -14.95 15.97
N LEU A 133 19.99 -15.19 16.83
CA LEU A 133 19.02 -16.26 16.69
C LEU A 133 17.95 -15.88 15.68
N THR A 134 17.30 -16.88 15.11
CA THR A 134 16.26 -16.66 14.09
C THR A 134 14.88 -16.59 14.70
N THR A 135 14.12 -15.55 14.33
CA THR A 135 12.66 -15.50 14.52
C THR A 135 11.99 -15.66 13.14
N SER A 136 11.10 -16.63 13.04
CA SER A 136 10.28 -16.87 11.86
C SER A 136 8.90 -16.26 12.08
N ASN A 137 8.39 -15.49 11.11
CA ASN A 137 7.07 -14.89 11.15
C ASN A 137 6.23 -15.43 9.98
N TYR A 138 5.05 -15.96 10.31
CA TYR A 138 4.09 -16.53 9.36
C TYR A 138 2.81 -15.67 9.38
N GLY A 139 2.55 -14.95 8.26
CA GLY A 139 1.47 -13.98 8.12
C GLY A 139 1.98 -12.55 7.98
N ALA A 140 2.98 -12.15 8.77
CA ALA A 140 3.67 -10.85 8.72
C ALA A 140 2.71 -9.66 8.59
N SER A 141 1.62 -9.66 9.36
CA SER A 141 0.55 -8.65 9.37
C SER A 141 -0.01 -8.39 7.96
N ARG A 142 -0.25 -9.46 7.20
CA ARG A 142 -0.91 -9.43 5.89
C ARG A 142 -2.20 -10.26 5.95
N GLY A 143 -3.12 -10.03 5.01
CA GLY A 143 -4.40 -10.73 5.00
C GLY A 143 -5.27 -10.32 3.84
N LEU A 144 -6.55 -10.11 4.14
CA LEU A 144 -7.57 -9.78 3.16
C LEU A 144 -7.71 -8.27 3.01
N GLU A 145 -7.60 -7.79 1.78
CA GLU A 145 -7.84 -6.40 1.37
C GLU A 145 -9.00 -6.38 0.38
N ILE A 146 -10.02 -5.56 0.65
CA ILE A 146 -11.23 -5.43 -0.18
C ILE A 146 -11.55 -3.97 -0.48
N ILE A 147 -12.17 -3.71 -1.62
CA ILE A 147 -12.62 -2.39 -2.08
C ILE A 147 -14.14 -2.29 -1.90
N PRO A 148 -14.64 -1.77 -0.77
CA PRO A 148 -16.08 -1.63 -0.54
C PRO A 148 -16.68 -0.45 -1.32
N ALA A 149 -15.88 0.57 -1.64
CA ALA A 149 -16.31 1.78 -2.32
C ALA A 149 -15.21 2.32 -3.23
N SER A 150 -15.58 3.20 -4.18
CA SER A 150 -14.68 3.69 -5.24
C SER A 150 -13.40 4.39 -4.75
N ARG A 151 -13.38 4.89 -3.54
CA ARG A 151 -12.22 5.59 -2.95
C ARG A 151 -11.68 4.94 -1.69
N PHE A 152 -12.24 3.80 -1.27
CA PHE A 152 -11.89 3.15 -0.02
C PHE A 152 -11.49 1.70 -0.21
N GLU A 153 -10.48 1.30 0.54
CA GLU A 153 -10.08 -0.09 0.75
C GLU A 153 -10.07 -0.37 2.25
N VAL A 154 -10.48 -1.56 2.62
CA VAL A 154 -10.41 -2.08 4.00
C VAL A 154 -9.56 -3.33 4.00
N GLY A 155 -8.52 -3.33 4.84
CA GLY A 155 -7.67 -4.47 5.12
C GLY A 155 -7.93 -5.04 6.51
N ILE A 156 -8.00 -6.36 6.60
CA ILE A 156 -8.05 -7.12 7.86
C ILE A 156 -6.88 -8.10 7.83
N PHE A 157 -6.02 -8.00 8.82
CA PHE A 157 -4.77 -8.75 8.92
C PHE A 157 -4.81 -9.63 10.17
N PRO A 158 -5.10 -10.93 9.99
CA PRO A 158 -5.11 -11.89 11.10
C PRO A 158 -3.79 -11.87 11.87
N PRO A 159 -3.79 -12.24 13.15
CA PRO A 159 -2.57 -12.37 13.93
C PRO A 159 -1.56 -13.28 13.23
N ASP A 160 -0.35 -12.79 13.06
CA ASP A 160 0.78 -13.56 12.56
C ASP A 160 1.28 -14.53 13.64
N TYR A 161 1.86 -15.65 13.22
CA TYR A 161 2.48 -16.61 14.13
C TYR A 161 3.99 -16.42 14.15
N LEU A 162 4.55 -16.18 15.35
CA LEU A 162 5.99 -16.00 15.56
C LEU A 162 6.58 -17.27 16.19
N ALA A 163 7.60 -17.81 15.54
CA ALA A 163 8.37 -18.95 16.03
C ALA A 163 9.82 -18.52 16.29
N HIS A 164 10.27 -18.65 17.53
CA HIS A 164 11.57 -18.22 18.02
C HIS A 164 12.52 -19.40 18.20
N GLN A 165 13.77 -19.24 17.75
CA GLN A 165 14.87 -20.16 18.08
C GLN A 165 15.54 -19.84 19.42
N SER A 166 14.84 -19.15 20.30
CA SER A 166 15.32 -18.71 21.60
C SER A 166 14.44 -19.27 22.72
N SER A 167 14.69 -18.87 23.98
CA SER A 167 13.81 -19.18 25.11
C SER A 167 12.49 -18.38 25.11
N VAL A 168 12.32 -17.44 24.19
CA VAL A 168 11.05 -16.69 24.01
C VAL A 168 9.97 -17.66 23.52
N PRO A 169 8.80 -17.72 24.16
CA PRO A 169 7.71 -18.60 23.74
C PRO A 169 7.19 -18.25 22.36
N ASN A 170 6.95 -19.24 21.53
CA ASN A 170 6.24 -19.08 20.27
C ASN A 170 4.80 -18.65 20.54
N GLY A 171 4.20 -17.88 19.63
CA GLY A 171 2.82 -17.45 19.81
C GLY A 171 2.32 -16.53 18.69
N PHE A 172 1.08 -16.06 18.88
CA PHE A 172 0.43 -15.17 17.95
C PHE A 172 0.71 -13.71 18.27
N GLY A 173 0.94 -12.91 17.24
CA GLY A 173 0.98 -11.46 17.28
C GLY A 173 -0.41 -10.84 17.41
N ASP A 174 -0.51 -9.55 17.18
CA ASP A 174 -1.73 -8.77 17.30
C ASP A 174 -2.56 -8.79 16.01
N LEU A 175 -3.88 -8.74 16.15
CA LEU A 175 -4.79 -8.45 15.04
C LEU A 175 -4.55 -7.02 14.55
N ALA A 176 -4.37 -6.85 13.25
CA ALA A 176 -4.20 -5.54 12.64
C ALA A 176 -5.27 -5.25 11.58
N PHE A 177 -5.49 -3.97 11.31
CA PHE A 177 -6.43 -3.51 10.30
C PHE A 177 -5.88 -2.28 9.58
N GLN A 178 -6.44 -1.97 8.42
CA GLN A 178 -6.14 -0.75 7.69
C GLN A 178 -7.36 -0.29 6.90
N VAL A 179 -7.58 1.02 6.87
CA VAL A 179 -8.50 1.67 5.94
C VAL A 179 -7.67 2.61 5.07
N LYS A 180 -7.76 2.47 3.74
CA LYS A 180 -7.13 3.37 2.78
C LYS A 180 -8.18 4.26 2.14
N PHE A 181 -7.85 5.53 1.99
CA PHE A 181 -8.63 6.52 1.25
C PHE A 181 -7.81 7.06 0.09
N ARG A 182 -8.32 6.90 -1.13
CA ARG A 182 -7.75 7.47 -2.36
C ARG A 182 -8.26 8.90 -2.53
N ALA A 183 -7.38 9.88 -2.34
CA ALA A 183 -7.68 11.29 -2.57
C ALA A 183 -7.66 11.60 -4.07
N PHE A 184 -6.56 11.27 -4.75
CA PHE A 184 -6.34 11.54 -6.17
C PHE A 184 -5.60 10.37 -6.82
N SER A 185 -5.93 10.09 -8.08
CA SER A 185 -5.16 9.16 -8.91
C SER A 185 -5.37 9.47 -10.38
N ALA A 186 -4.39 9.14 -11.21
CA ALA A 186 -4.49 9.18 -12.65
C ALA A 186 -3.78 7.97 -13.25
N THR A 187 -4.33 7.44 -14.33
CA THR A 187 -3.76 6.33 -15.08
C THR A 187 -2.52 6.74 -15.87
N GLU A 188 -1.80 5.78 -16.46
CA GLU A 188 -0.56 5.98 -17.22
C GLU A 188 -0.69 7.07 -18.30
N GLY A 189 -1.81 7.10 -19.04
CA GLY A 189 -2.07 8.13 -20.04
C GLY A 189 -2.44 9.51 -19.50
N GLN A 190 -2.73 9.64 -18.21
CA GLN A 190 -3.27 10.85 -17.57
C GLN A 190 -2.35 11.40 -16.46
N GLY A 191 -1.12 10.93 -16.38
CA GLY A 191 -0.15 11.43 -15.43
C GLY A 191 0.40 10.38 -14.47
N ASP A 192 -0.15 9.15 -14.42
CA ASP A 192 0.41 7.99 -13.73
C ASP A 192 0.81 8.24 -12.28
N TYR A 193 -0.15 8.68 -11.44
CA TYR A 193 0.11 9.02 -10.05
C TYR A 193 -1.01 8.54 -9.11
N PHE A 194 -0.68 8.45 -7.84
CA PHE A 194 -1.61 8.19 -6.75
C PHE A 194 -1.27 9.04 -5.53
N VAL A 195 -2.29 9.54 -4.84
CA VAL A 195 -2.18 10.22 -3.54
C VAL A 195 -3.32 9.73 -2.64
N GLY A 196 -2.98 9.33 -1.42
CA GLY A 196 -3.96 8.82 -0.48
C GLY A 196 -3.55 8.95 0.98
N PHE A 197 -4.51 8.63 1.85
CA PHE A 197 -4.34 8.61 3.29
C PHE A 197 -4.80 7.25 3.82
N PHE A 198 -4.03 6.67 4.73
CA PHE A 198 -4.34 5.40 5.36
C PHE A 198 -4.45 5.59 6.85
N LEU A 199 -5.37 4.87 7.46
CA LEU A 199 -5.42 4.69 8.91
C LEU A 199 -5.30 3.20 9.18
N GLY A 200 -4.13 2.79 9.63
CA GLY A 200 -3.87 1.46 10.15
C GLY A 200 -3.96 1.42 11.66
N GLY A 201 -3.91 0.21 12.19
CA GLY A 201 -3.79 0.01 13.62
C GLY A 201 -3.75 -1.46 13.98
N SER A 202 -3.40 -1.73 15.25
CA SER A 202 -3.44 -3.07 15.84
C SER A 202 -4.10 -3.02 17.22
N VAL A 203 -4.72 -4.13 17.58
CA VAL A 203 -5.33 -4.32 18.89
C VAL A 203 -4.62 -5.48 19.63
N PRO A 204 -4.44 -5.39 20.96
CA PRO A 204 -3.61 -6.31 21.74
C PRO A 204 -4.31 -7.67 21.94
N THR A 205 -4.40 -8.45 20.88
CA THR A 205 -4.95 -9.80 20.88
C THR A 205 -3.87 -10.88 20.95
N GLY A 206 -2.61 -10.47 20.79
CA GLY A 206 -1.46 -11.38 20.74
C GLY A 206 -1.13 -12.01 22.07
N THR A 207 -0.43 -13.13 21.99
CA THR A 207 0.09 -13.85 23.17
C THR A 207 1.39 -13.18 23.63
N PRO A 208 1.51 -12.70 24.88
CA PRO A 208 2.80 -12.16 25.36
C PRO A 208 3.92 -13.20 25.27
N PRO A 209 5.13 -12.82 24.85
CA PRO A 209 5.57 -11.47 24.47
C PRO A 209 5.43 -11.12 22.97
N ASN A 210 4.68 -11.91 22.19
CA ASN A 210 4.58 -11.79 20.73
C ASN A 210 3.66 -10.63 20.29
N GLY A 211 2.66 -10.27 21.09
CA GLY A 211 1.84 -9.07 20.90
C GLY A 211 2.47 -7.84 21.56
N ILE A 212 2.13 -6.66 21.06
CA ILE A 212 2.60 -5.36 21.60
C ILE A 212 1.99 -5.07 22.98
N GLY A 213 0.84 -5.68 23.30
CA GLY A 213 0.12 -5.46 24.55
C GLY A 213 -0.64 -4.14 24.63
N HIS A 214 -0.58 -3.32 23.59
CA HIS A 214 -1.21 -2.00 23.52
C HIS A 214 -1.84 -1.78 22.15
N THR A 215 -2.95 -1.04 22.11
CA THR A 215 -3.52 -0.57 20.84
C THR A 215 -2.62 0.50 20.25
N VAL A 216 -2.29 0.34 18.96
CA VAL A 216 -1.50 1.30 18.20
C VAL A 216 -2.32 1.79 17.01
N LEU A 217 -2.34 3.09 16.76
CA LEU A 217 -2.89 3.69 15.53
C LEU A 217 -1.76 4.14 14.63
N SER A 218 -1.94 3.96 13.32
CA SER A 218 -0.90 4.24 12.32
C SER A 218 -1.45 5.10 11.17
N PRO A 219 -1.67 6.41 11.40
CA PRO A 219 -2.00 7.33 10.33
C PRO A 219 -0.84 7.44 9.36
N THR A 220 -1.13 7.39 8.06
CA THR A 220 -0.11 7.36 7.00
C THR A 220 -0.56 8.17 5.80
N PHE A 221 0.31 9.02 5.28
CA PHE A 221 0.19 9.63 3.97
C PHE A 221 0.91 8.75 2.95
N ALA A 222 0.32 8.59 1.76
CA ALA A 222 0.86 7.75 0.71
C ALA A 222 0.82 8.46 -0.64
N ALA A 223 1.90 8.35 -1.40
CA ALA A 223 2.01 8.88 -2.74
C ALA A 223 2.78 7.93 -3.65
N ALA A 224 2.43 7.93 -4.94
CA ALA A 224 3.18 7.20 -5.94
C ALA A 224 3.18 7.93 -7.28
N LYS A 225 4.22 7.65 -8.08
CA LYS A 225 4.41 8.21 -9.41
C LYS A 225 5.05 7.19 -10.33
N GLY A 226 4.45 7.00 -11.50
CA GLY A 226 5.04 6.25 -12.61
C GLY A 226 5.86 7.15 -13.53
N LEU A 227 6.95 6.60 -14.04
CA LEU A 227 7.90 7.22 -14.95
C LEU A 227 8.30 6.20 -16.03
N GLY A 228 7.37 5.88 -16.93
CA GLY A 228 7.55 4.84 -17.93
C GLY A 228 7.63 3.44 -17.33
N HIS A 229 8.81 2.81 -17.37
CA HIS A 229 9.00 1.48 -16.77
C HIS A 229 9.28 1.51 -15.26
N TRP A 230 9.52 2.69 -14.69
CA TRP A 230 9.75 2.88 -13.27
C TRP A 230 8.47 3.32 -12.57
N ASP A 231 8.27 2.85 -11.36
CA ASP A 231 7.36 3.46 -10.42
C ASP A 231 8.04 3.67 -9.06
N ILE A 232 7.65 4.76 -8.40
CA ILE A 232 8.13 5.11 -7.07
C ILE A 232 6.90 5.20 -6.17
N GLN A 233 6.90 4.45 -5.09
CA GLN A 233 5.84 4.44 -4.08
C GLN A 233 6.43 4.87 -2.75
N THR A 234 5.82 5.85 -2.09
CA THR A 234 6.32 6.40 -0.83
C THR A 234 5.20 6.49 0.19
N THR A 235 5.52 6.17 1.44
CA THR A 235 4.61 6.32 2.58
C THR A 235 5.32 7.05 3.72
N LEU A 236 4.62 7.99 4.35
CA LEU A 236 5.04 8.68 5.56
C LEU A 236 3.95 8.52 6.62
N GLY A 237 4.25 7.83 7.68
CA GLY A 237 3.30 7.54 8.74
C GLY A 237 3.89 7.68 10.13
N ALA A 238 3.04 7.47 11.13
CA ALA A 238 3.44 7.41 12.52
C ALA A 238 2.77 6.24 13.21
N ASN A 239 3.48 5.55 14.11
CA ASN A 239 2.88 4.62 15.06
C ASN A 239 2.64 5.37 16.38
N LEU A 240 1.37 5.46 16.75
CA LEU A 240 0.89 6.21 17.91
C LEU A 240 0.20 5.25 18.89
N PRO A 241 0.88 4.81 19.95
CA PRO A 241 0.25 4.01 20.99
C PRO A 241 -0.89 4.78 21.67
N VAL A 242 -2.07 4.19 21.74
CA VAL A 242 -3.23 4.76 22.45
C VAL A 242 -3.01 4.70 23.96
N THR A 243 -2.35 3.61 24.41
CA THR A 243 -1.94 3.41 25.81
C THR A 243 -0.48 2.95 25.84
N GLY A 244 0.21 3.09 26.96
CA GLY A 244 1.61 2.64 27.10
C GLY A 244 2.63 3.47 26.32
N GLY A 245 2.31 4.71 25.95
CA GLY A 245 3.21 5.59 25.23
C GLY A 245 4.53 5.89 25.94
N ASN A 246 4.55 5.84 27.28
CA ASN A 246 5.76 5.94 28.08
C ASN A 246 6.71 4.72 27.93
N ILE A 247 6.22 3.58 27.48
CA ILE A 247 6.98 2.36 27.27
C ILE A 247 7.36 2.23 25.78
N LEU A 248 6.36 2.35 24.90
CA LEU A 248 6.53 2.12 23.46
C LEU A 248 7.12 3.35 22.73
N GLY A 249 6.86 4.57 23.24
CA GLY A 249 7.16 5.78 22.52
C GLY A 249 6.29 5.95 21.27
N GLN A 250 6.66 6.89 20.43
CA GLN A 250 6.06 7.11 19.11
C GLN A 250 7.12 6.83 18.05
N ALA A 251 6.70 6.36 16.88
CA ALA A 251 7.63 6.14 15.79
C ALA A 251 7.13 6.84 14.52
N ILE A 252 8.01 7.58 13.86
CA ILE A 252 7.79 8.08 12.49
C ILE A 252 8.38 7.05 11.54
N ILE A 253 7.58 6.65 10.56
CA ILE A 253 7.94 5.63 9.57
C ILE A 253 7.94 6.27 8.20
N PHE A 254 9.06 6.18 7.50
CA PHE A 254 9.20 6.65 6.13
C PHE A 254 9.69 5.50 5.26
N ASN A 255 8.88 5.12 4.27
CA ASN A 255 9.21 4.05 3.34
C ASN A 255 9.15 4.54 1.91
N THR A 256 10.08 4.06 1.09
CA THR A 256 10.09 4.29 -0.36
C THR A 256 10.42 2.99 -1.07
N ALA A 257 9.65 2.65 -2.09
CA ALA A 257 9.92 1.54 -2.99
C ALA A 257 10.10 2.07 -4.41
N VAL A 258 11.17 1.67 -5.06
CA VAL A 258 11.45 1.93 -6.47
C VAL A 258 11.36 0.60 -7.20
N ASN A 259 10.42 0.50 -8.13
CA ASN A 259 10.16 -0.71 -8.89
C ASN A 259 10.49 -0.47 -10.37
N TYR A 260 10.96 -1.51 -11.05
CA TYR A 260 11.22 -1.47 -12.49
C TYR A 260 10.47 -2.59 -13.18
N LYS A 261 9.66 -2.27 -14.19
CA LYS A 261 8.83 -3.20 -14.95
C LYS A 261 9.61 -3.79 -16.11
N ILE A 262 10.05 -5.04 -15.97
CA ILE A 262 10.61 -5.83 -17.07
C ILE A 262 9.49 -6.69 -17.66
N LYS A 263 9.00 -6.38 -18.85
CA LYS A 263 7.80 -7.02 -19.41
C LYS A 263 6.61 -6.89 -18.44
N HIS A 264 5.58 -7.72 -18.58
CA HIS A 264 4.36 -7.65 -17.76
C HIS A 264 4.39 -8.54 -16.51
N THR A 265 5.49 -9.26 -16.27
CA THR A 265 5.53 -10.32 -15.26
C THR A 265 6.71 -10.28 -14.31
N VAL A 266 7.66 -9.37 -14.49
CA VAL A 266 8.87 -9.33 -13.67
C VAL A 266 9.12 -7.90 -13.20
N TRP A 267 9.19 -7.71 -11.88
CA TRP A 267 9.45 -6.42 -11.24
C TRP A 267 10.57 -6.54 -10.20
N PRO A 268 11.85 -6.33 -10.59
CA PRO A 268 12.89 -6.05 -9.61
C PRO A 268 12.58 -4.74 -8.89
N MET A 269 12.95 -4.68 -7.61
CA MET A 269 12.68 -3.53 -6.76
C MET A 269 13.78 -3.30 -5.74
N LEU A 270 13.86 -2.06 -5.28
CA LEU A 270 14.66 -1.66 -4.14
C LEU A 270 13.79 -0.82 -3.21
N GLU A 271 13.68 -1.25 -1.96
CA GLU A 271 12.94 -0.50 -0.95
C GLU A 271 13.88 0.06 0.11
N GLN A 272 13.54 1.22 0.63
CA GLN A 272 14.11 1.81 1.84
C GLN A 272 13.01 1.87 2.88
N ASN A 273 13.28 1.36 4.07
CA ASN A 273 12.35 1.39 5.19
C ASN A 273 13.07 2.03 6.38
N SER A 274 12.55 3.16 6.86
CA SER A 274 13.17 3.96 7.93
C SER A 274 12.18 4.15 9.06
N THR A 275 12.67 3.97 10.31
CA THR A 275 11.90 4.19 11.53
C THR A 275 12.70 5.09 12.47
N PHE A 276 12.03 6.11 13.01
CA PHE A 276 12.58 7.08 13.93
C PHE A 276 11.72 7.11 15.20
N TRP A 277 12.29 6.74 16.34
CA TRP A 277 11.58 6.69 17.61
C TRP A 277 11.76 7.97 18.43
N SER A 278 10.67 8.37 19.10
CA SER A 278 10.65 9.47 20.08
C SER A 278 9.88 9.01 21.31
N GLY A 279 10.51 9.16 22.46
CA GLY A 279 9.99 8.64 23.74
C GLY A 279 10.10 7.11 23.86
N GLY A 280 9.67 6.60 25.02
CA GLY A 280 9.71 5.17 25.33
C GLY A 280 11.11 4.56 25.43
N ALA A 281 11.17 3.24 25.33
CA ALA A 281 12.42 2.48 25.48
C ALA A 281 13.42 2.69 24.31
N LEU A 282 12.94 3.15 23.16
CA LEU A 282 13.74 3.37 21.96
C LEU A 282 13.96 4.86 21.64
N ASP A 283 13.79 5.75 22.64
CA ASP A 283 13.92 7.19 22.42
C ASP A 283 15.23 7.58 21.71
N GLY A 284 15.12 8.41 20.67
CA GLY A 284 16.25 8.89 19.85
C GLY A 284 16.89 7.82 18.95
N LYS A 285 16.40 6.56 18.96
CA LYS A 285 16.89 5.53 18.05
C LYS A 285 16.34 5.74 16.66
N LYS A 286 17.14 5.33 15.67
CA LYS A 286 16.76 5.31 14.26
C LYS A 286 17.28 4.04 13.62
N GLU A 287 16.45 3.40 12.80
CA GLU A 287 16.90 2.28 11.99
C GLU A 287 16.47 2.47 10.54
N VAL A 288 17.34 2.04 9.63
CA VAL A 288 17.09 2.07 8.19
C VAL A 288 17.46 0.70 7.63
N PHE A 289 16.56 0.18 6.81
CA PHE A 289 16.78 -1.03 6.05
C PHE A 289 16.74 -0.74 4.56
N LEU A 290 17.55 -1.47 3.80
CA LEU A 290 17.42 -1.60 2.35
C LEU A 290 16.93 -3.00 2.01
N THR A 291 15.98 -3.08 1.08
CA THR A 291 15.36 -4.35 0.67
C THR A 291 15.42 -4.50 -0.84
N PRO A 292 16.52 -5.05 -1.39
CA PRO A 292 16.49 -5.58 -2.75
C PRO A 292 15.53 -6.75 -2.82
N GLY A 293 14.71 -6.79 -3.88
CA GLY A 293 13.70 -7.82 -4.06
C GLY A 293 13.20 -7.92 -5.49
N ILE A 294 12.36 -8.91 -5.72
CA ILE A 294 11.71 -9.16 -7.00
C ILE A 294 10.29 -9.66 -6.78
N VAL A 295 9.37 -9.24 -7.64
CA VAL A 295 8.02 -9.79 -7.71
C VAL A 295 7.80 -10.38 -9.11
N LEU A 296 7.27 -11.59 -9.15
CA LEU A 296 6.91 -12.33 -10.35
C LEU A 296 5.39 -12.50 -10.40
N GLY A 297 4.77 -12.26 -11.53
CA GLY A 297 3.32 -12.34 -11.73
C GLY A 297 2.77 -11.04 -12.35
N SER A 298 1.56 -10.78 -12.48
CA SER A 298 0.38 -11.48 -11.95
C SER A 298 -0.10 -12.53 -12.95
N PHE A 299 0.02 -13.81 -12.60
CA PHE A 299 -0.41 -14.93 -13.45
C PHE A 299 -1.90 -15.18 -13.24
N ALA A 300 -2.68 -15.39 -14.33
CA ALA A 300 -4.07 -15.77 -14.22
C ALA A 300 -4.19 -17.24 -13.78
N ILE A 301 -4.96 -17.50 -12.72
CA ILE A 301 -5.30 -18.86 -12.25
C ILE A 301 -6.74 -19.20 -12.65
N ALA A 302 -7.64 -18.23 -12.51
CA ALA A 302 -9.04 -18.34 -12.88
C ALA A 302 -9.49 -17.00 -13.49
N GLU A 303 -10.77 -16.92 -13.90
CA GLU A 303 -11.32 -15.73 -14.55
C GLU A 303 -11.00 -14.42 -13.82
N ARG A 304 -11.13 -14.40 -12.49
CA ARG A 304 -10.84 -13.22 -11.66
C ARG A 304 -9.66 -13.40 -10.70
N LEU A 305 -9.25 -14.64 -10.44
CA LEU A 305 -8.18 -14.94 -9.51
C LEU A 305 -6.83 -14.94 -10.21
N ARG A 306 -5.90 -14.16 -9.68
CA ARG A 306 -4.51 -14.09 -10.16
C ARG A 306 -3.56 -14.50 -9.04
N PHE A 307 -2.33 -14.79 -9.41
CA PHE A 307 -1.26 -15.14 -8.46
C PHE A 307 -0.01 -14.33 -8.75
N ALA A 308 0.63 -13.85 -7.71
CA ALA A 308 1.97 -13.29 -7.78
C ALA A 308 2.80 -13.75 -6.58
N ILE A 309 4.09 -13.90 -6.80
CA ILE A 309 5.05 -14.27 -5.77
C ILE A 309 6.14 -13.22 -5.69
N GLY A 310 6.51 -12.81 -4.48
CA GLY A 310 7.59 -11.86 -4.23
C GLY A 310 8.62 -12.44 -3.28
N ALA A 311 9.89 -12.13 -3.50
CA ALA A 311 10.97 -12.48 -2.58
C ALA A 311 11.94 -11.32 -2.45
N GLY A 312 12.49 -11.12 -1.25
CA GLY A 312 13.47 -10.08 -0.98
C GLY A 312 14.24 -10.34 0.30
N VAL A 313 15.30 -9.59 0.49
CA VAL A 313 16.08 -9.59 1.72
C VAL A 313 16.18 -8.16 2.25
N GLN A 314 15.70 -7.94 3.46
CA GLN A 314 15.81 -6.67 4.17
C GLN A 314 17.09 -6.67 4.98
N ILE A 315 17.97 -5.69 4.75
CA ILE A 315 19.32 -5.61 5.30
C ILE A 315 19.45 -4.31 6.08
N ALA A 316 19.87 -4.38 7.35
CA ALA A 316 20.11 -3.20 8.18
C ALA A 316 21.32 -2.40 7.66
N VAL A 317 21.17 -1.07 7.57
CA VAL A 317 22.24 -0.16 7.14
C VAL A 317 22.62 0.87 8.21
N THR A 318 21.95 0.87 9.36
CA THR A 318 22.25 1.72 10.51
C THR A 318 22.89 0.92 11.63
N GLN A 319 23.63 1.60 12.53
CA GLN A 319 24.27 0.95 13.68
C GLN A 319 23.24 0.36 14.66
N PHE A 320 22.17 1.10 14.96
CA PHE A 320 21.06 0.56 15.70
C PHE A 320 20.10 -0.12 14.74
N HIS A 321 19.75 -1.36 15.02
CA HIS A 321 18.75 -2.17 14.29
C HIS A 321 18.26 -3.31 15.19
N GLN A 322 17.02 -3.70 15.00
CA GLN A 322 16.38 -4.78 15.77
C GLN A 322 16.76 -6.17 15.24
N TYR A 323 17.09 -6.27 13.96
CA TYR A 323 17.58 -7.50 13.31
C TYR A 323 18.60 -7.15 12.23
N ASN A 324 19.58 -8.03 12.00
CA ASN A 324 20.63 -7.83 11.00
C ASN A 324 20.08 -7.90 9.58
N HIS A 325 19.34 -8.97 9.30
CA HIS A 325 18.68 -9.16 8.01
C HIS A 325 17.41 -9.99 8.20
N ARG A 326 16.50 -9.86 7.22
CA ARG A 326 15.24 -10.59 7.18
C ARG A 326 14.95 -11.03 5.74
N TRP A 327 14.87 -12.33 5.52
CA TRP A 327 14.37 -12.90 4.28
C TRP A 327 12.85 -12.84 4.27
N ILE A 328 12.27 -12.52 3.13
CA ILE A 328 10.83 -12.38 2.99
C ILE A 328 10.37 -13.13 1.75
N LEU A 329 9.30 -13.90 1.89
CA LEU A 329 8.56 -14.53 0.81
C LEU A 329 7.11 -14.05 0.89
N SER A 330 6.58 -13.54 -0.22
CA SER A 330 5.23 -12.95 -0.31
C SER A 330 4.39 -13.69 -1.34
N LEU A 331 3.25 -14.21 -0.93
CA LEU A 331 2.26 -14.84 -1.79
C LEU A 331 1.05 -13.91 -1.91
N ARG A 332 0.61 -13.64 -3.12
CA ARG A 332 -0.44 -12.66 -3.42
C ARG A 332 -1.46 -13.23 -4.37
N PHE A 333 -2.71 -13.05 -4.02
CA PHE A 333 -3.87 -13.57 -4.74
C PHE A 333 -4.85 -12.43 -5.02
N PRO A 334 -4.59 -11.56 -6.03
CA PRO A 334 -5.54 -10.56 -6.48
C PRO A 334 -6.77 -11.23 -7.15
N PHE A 335 -7.99 -10.70 -6.86
CA PHE A 335 -9.26 -11.25 -7.36
C PHE A 335 -10.32 -10.18 -7.67
#